data_3946323d0c2bf4dbabecd304d4359082
#
_entry.id   3946323d0c2bf4dbabecd304d4359082
#
_cell.length_a   1.000
_cell.length_b   1.000
_cell.length_c   1.000
_cell.angle_alpha   90.00
_cell.angle_beta   90.00
_cell.angle_gamma   90.00
#
_symmetry.space_group_name_H-M   'P 1'
#
loop_
_entity.id
_entity.type
_entity.pdbx_description
1 polymer ?
#
loop_
_entity_poly.entity_id
_entity_poly.type
_entity_poly.pdbx_seq_one_letter_code
_entity_poly.pdbx_strand_id
1 'polypeptide(L)'
;MIFYESNFTQYLDSINRINIHKKNTELYQLFRNKPYHIIIHGPSGIGKYTQSLKFISMFSNSHLKYQKKFTITNDKSKYIFKLSDVHIEIDFLTLGCNSKNIWNEVFSNILNITHSNQYSLFFIICKNFQFIHNELHESFYSYMQTFMVNHVKFYFVINTNNISGININIRNASYILSLSKPPESIIKKISSQTPF
;
A
#
# COMPACT_ATOMS: atom_id res chain seq x y z
N MET A 1 -11.37 -23.00 11.29
CA MET A 1 -10.19 -22.76 10.42
C MET A 1 -10.11 -21.26 10.18
N ILE A 2 -9.13 -20.60 10.76
CA ILE A 2 -8.98 -19.14 10.62
C ILE A 2 -8.27 -18.92 9.27
N PHE A 3 -8.98 -18.33 8.30
CA PHE A 3 -8.43 -18.00 7.00
C PHE A 3 -7.65 -16.68 7.13
N TYR A 4 -6.35 -16.77 7.35
CA TYR A 4 -5.46 -15.64 7.18
C TYR A 4 -4.88 -15.68 5.77
N GLU A 5 -5.27 -14.70 4.95
CA GLU A 5 -4.61 -14.48 3.68
C GLU A 5 -3.16 -14.07 3.97
N SER A 6 -2.22 -14.85 3.49
CA SER A 6 -0.79 -14.64 3.72
C SER A 6 -0.07 -14.06 2.50
N ASN A 7 -0.55 -14.38 1.30
CA ASN A 7 0.06 -14.03 0.03
C ASN A 7 -0.79 -13.02 -0.75
N PHE A 8 -0.17 -12.23 -1.62
CA PHE A 8 -0.87 -11.23 -2.45
C PHE A 8 -2.00 -11.85 -3.29
N THR A 9 -1.78 -13.03 -3.87
CA THR A 9 -2.77 -13.74 -4.68
C THR A 9 -4.02 -14.09 -3.88
N GLN A 10 -3.89 -14.53 -2.63
CA GLN A 10 -5.03 -14.87 -1.77
C GLN A 10 -5.92 -13.64 -1.50
N TYR A 11 -5.30 -12.46 -1.28
CA TYR A 11 -6.06 -11.21 -1.14
C TYR A 11 -6.79 -10.83 -2.42
N LEU A 12 -6.17 -11.03 -3.59
CA LEU A 12 -6.81 -10.78 -4.87
C LEU A 12 -7.93 -11.77 -5.16
N ASP A 13 -7.77 -13.03 -4.81
CA ASP A 13 -8.81 -14.05 -4.94
C ASP A 13 -10.01 -13.76 -4.04
N SER A 14 -9.77 -13.31 -2.80
CA SER A 14 -10.85 -12.91 -1.90
C SER A 14 -11.65 -11.74 -2.46
N ILE A 15 -11.00 -10.71 -3.01
CA ILE A 15 -11.71 -9.56 -3.59
C ILE A 15 -12.45 -9.93 -4.89
N ASN A 16 -11.94 -10.89 -5.65
CA ASN A 16 -12.63 -11.38 -6.85
C ASN A 16 -13.88 -12.19 -6.50
N ARG A 17 -13.89 -12.90 -5.36
CA ARG A 17 -15.08 -13.60 -4.85
C ARG A 17 -16.10 -12.61 -4.29
N ILE A 18 -15.67 -11.68 -3.44
CA ILE A 18 -16.55 -10.72 -2.77
C ILE A 18 -15.89 -9.35 -2.79
N ASN A 19 -16.23 -8.51 -3.77
CA ASN A 19 -15.78 -7.11 -3.78
C ASN A 19 -16.82 -6.22 -3.10
N ILE A 20 -16.51 -5.76 -1.90
CA ILE A 20 -17.36 -4.87 -1.10
C ILE A 20 -17.40 -3.46 -1.71
N HIS A 21 -16.32 -3.05 -2.40
CA HIS A 21 -16.11 -1.70 -2.93
C HIS A 21 -16.06 -1.69 -4.46
N LYS A 22 -17.09 -2.22 -5.12
CA LYS A 22 -17.14 -2.38 -6.59
C LYS A 22 -16.89 -1.07 -7.35
N LYS A 23 -17.45 0.05 -6.87
CA LYS A 23 -17.31 1.38 -7.50
C LYS A 23 -15.83 1.80 -7.65
N ASN A 24 -14.96 1.35 -6.77
CA ASN A 24 -13.54 1.71 -6.84
C ASN A 24 -12.82 1.04 -8.02
N THR A 25 -13.32 -0.08 -8.50
CA THR A 25 -12.72 -0.77 -9.66
C THR A 25 -12.80 0.08 -10.92
N GLU A 26 -13.92 0.77 -11.14
CA GLU A 26 -14.09 1.69 -12.27
C GLU A 26 -13.13 2.88 -12.15
N LEU A 27 -13.00 3.43 -10.94
CA LEU A 27 -12.08 4.51 -10.66
C LEU A 27 -10.63 4.12 -10.90
N TYR A 28 -10.23 2.91 -10.52
CA TYR A 28 -8.87 2.43 -10.75
C TYR A 28 -8.52 2.32 -12.22
N GLN A 29 -9.50 2.00 -13.07
CA GLN A 29 -9.28 1.95 -14.52
C GLN A 29 -8.93 3.32 -15.11
N LEU A 30 -9.48 4.41 -14.55
CA LEU A 30 -9.14 5.77 -14.96
C LEU A 30 -7.67 6.09 -14.70
N PHE A 31 -7.08 5.51 -13.64
CA PHE A 31 -5.68 5.73 -13.27
C PHE A 31 -4.70 4.80 -13.97
N ARG A 32 -5.16 3.83 -14.76
CA ARG A 32 -4.28 2.89 -15.44
C ARG A 32 -3.30 3.57 -16.39
N ASN A 33 -3.74 4.60 -17.09
CA ASN A 33 -2.91 5.33 -18.05
C ASN A 33 -2.10 6.45 -17.40
N LYS A 34 -2.56 6.98 -16.28
CA LYS A 34 -1.91 8.05 -15.52
C LYS A 34 -2.03 7.75 -14.03
N PRO A 35 -1.09 6.98 -13.45
CA PRO A 35 -1.09 6.71 -12.02
C PRO A 35 -0.92 7.98 -11.19
N TYR A 36 -1.45 7.95 -9.97
CA TYR A 36 -1.35 9.02 -8.98
C TYR A 36 -0.93 8.45 -7.63
N HIS A 37 -0.44 9.31 -6.75
CA HIS A 37 -0.39 8.98 -5.33
C HIS A 37 -1.82 8.82 -4.82
N ILE A 38 -2.10 7.78 -4.04
CA ILE A 38 -3.46 7.50 -3.54
C ILE A 38 -3.43 7.38 -2.03
N ILE A 39 -4.36 8.04 -1.37
CA ILE A 39 -4.66 7.84 0.04
C ILE A 39 -5.96 7.04 0.13
N ILE A 40 -5.89 5.83 0.68
CA ILE A 40 -7.06 5.00 0.97
C ILE A 40 -7.34 5.09 2.47
N HIS A 41 -8.45 5.74 2.84
CA HIS A 41 -8.80 5.91 4.24
C HIS A 41 -10.17 5.30 4.58
N GLY A 42 -10.32 4.93 5.85
CA GLY A 42 -11.55 4.33 6.37
C GLY A 42 -11.30 3.51 7.64
N PRO A 43 -12.33 3.01 8.30
CA PRO A 43 -12.21 2.24 9.53
C PRO A 43 -11.25 1.05 9.41
N SER A 44 -10.76 0.55 10.54
CA SER A 44 -9.97 -0.69 10.56
C SER A 44 -10.79 -1.87 10.03
N GLY A 45 -10.15 -2.82 9.37
CA GLY A 45 -10.81 -4.03 8.86
C GLY A 45 -11.67 -3.86 7.60
N ILE A 46 -11.79 -2.64 7.04
CA ILE A 46 -12.66 -2.34 5.88
C ILE A 46 -12.12 -2.85 4.54
N GLY A 47 -10.91 -3.41 4.50
CA GLY A 47 -10.30 -3.89 3.26
C GLY A 47 -9.41 -2.87 2.53
N LYS A 48 -8.90 -1.83 3.22
CA LYS A 48 -7.98 -0.83 2.62
C LYS A 48 -6.79 -1.48 1.90
N TYR A 49 -6.12 -2.39 2.59
CA TYR A 49 -4.97 -3.11 2.04
C TYR A 49 -5.34 -3.94 0.80
N THR A 50 -6.45 -4.66 0.85
CA THR A 50 -6.93 -5.46 -0.28
C THR A 50 -7.25 -4.59 -1.49
N GLN A 51 -7.82 -3.39 -1.27
CA GLN A 51 -8.06 -2.41 -2.33
C GLN A 51 -6.76 -1.84 -2.90
N SER A 52 -5.73 -1.62 -2.07
CA SER A 52 -4.39 -1.22 -2.53
C SER A 52 -3.80 -2.28 -3.46
N LEU A 53 -3.85 -3.55 -3.09
CA LEU A 53 -3.37 -4.65 -3.92
C LEU A 53 -4.16 -4.78 -5.22
N LYS A 54 -5.49 -4.60 -5.18
CA LYS A 54 -6.33 -4.60 -6.39
C LYS A 54 -5.94 -3.49 -7.36
N PHE A 55 -5.70 -2.29 -6.85
CA PHE A 55 -5.21 -1.17 -7.65
C PHE A 55 -3.86 -1.50 -8.30
N ILE A 56 -2.88 -1.92 -7.52
CA ILE A 56 -1.51 -2.18 -7.99
C ILE A 56 -1.46 -3.39 -8.94
N SER A 57 -2.32 -4.39 -8.75
CA SER A 57 -2.35 -5.58 -9.61
C SER A 57 -2.58 -5.27 -11.09
N MET A 58 -3.18 -4.11 -11.41
CA MET A 58 -3.40 -3.66 -12.78
C MET A 58 -2.10 -3.24 -13.51
N PHE A 59 -1.06 -2.95 -12.74
CA PHE A 59 0.25 -2.53 -13.25
C PHE A 59 1.28 -3.66 -13.20
N SER A 60 0.96 -4.77 -12.56
CA SER A 60 1.80 -5.95 -12.44
C SER A 60 1.59 -6.89 -13.63
N ASN A 61 2.65 -7.20 -14.36
CA ASN A 61 2.62 -8.18 -15.43
C ASN A 61 2.36 -9.60 -14.92
N SER A 62 2.80 -9.88 -13.68
CA SER A 62 2.60 -11.16 -13.01
C SER A 62 1.27 -11.25 -12.24
N HIS A 63 0.45 -10.20 -12.22
CA HIS A 63 -0.73 -10.07 -11.36
C HIS A 63 -0.42 -10.32 -9.87
N LEU A 64 0.74 -9.82 -9.41
CA LEU A 64 1.26 -9.99 -8.05
C LEU A 64 1.44 -11.45 -7.62
N LYS A 65 1.67 -12.36 -8.56
CA LYS A 65 1.89 -13.78 -8.29
C LYS A 65 3.16 -14.04 -7.46
N TYR A 66 4.18 -13.19 -7.65
CA TYR A 66 5.46 -13.36 -6.99
C TYR A 66 5.58 -12.43 -5.79
N GLN A 67 5.87 -13.02 -4.63
CA GLN A 67 6.13 -12.30 -3.39
C GLN A 67 7.52 -12.69 -2.88
N LYS A 68 8.37 -11.69 -2.68
CA LYS A 68 9.69 -11.83 -2.04
C LYS A 68 9.68 -11.13 -0.70
N LYS A 69 10.55 -11.56 0.20
CA LYS A 69 10.84 -10.87 1.46
C LYS A 69 12.14 -10.08 1.28
N PHE A 70 12.10 -8.80 1.60
CA PHE A 70 13.26 -7.94 1.68
C PHE A 70 13.50 -7.63 3.14
N THR A 71 14.74 -7.76 3.61
CA THR A 71 15.06 -7.63 5.03
C THR A 71 16.17 -6.60 5.22
N ILE A 72 15.95 -5.71 6.19
CA ILE A 72 16.96 -4.79 6.72
C ILE A 72 17.22 -5.20 8.15
N THR A 73 18.50 -5.35 8.49
CA THR A 73 18.94 -5.70 9.83
C THR A 73 19.81 -4.60 10.39
N ASN A 74 19.36 -3.98 11.49
CA ASN A 74 20.17 -3.13 12.34
C ASN A 74 20.63 -3.94 13.56
N ASP A 75 21.63 -3.44 14.28
CA ASP A 75 22.25 -4.11 15.44
C ASP A 75 21.25 -4.70 16.45
N LYS A 76 20.04 -4.12 16.56
CA LYS A 76 19.02 -4.48 17.57
C LYS A 76 17.70 -4.97 16.98
N SER A 77 17.46 -4.83 15.67
CA SER A 77 16.15 -5.08 15.09
C SER A 77 16.24 -5.57 13.66
N LYS A 78 15.30 -6.45 13.30
CA LYS A 78 15.14 -6.98 11.97
C LYS A 78 13.81 -6.52 11.39
N TYR A 79 13.86 -5.80 10.27
CA TYR A 79 12.69 -5.32 9.55
C TYR A 79 12.48 -6.16 8.30
N ILE A 80 11.25 -6.65 8.11
CA ILE A 80 10.91 -7.50 6.98
C ILE A 80 9.83 -6.79 6.16
N PHE A 81 10.12 -6.58 4.88
CA PHE A 81 9.24 -5.95 3.91
C PHE A 81 8.80 -6.97 2.86
N LYS A 82 7.58 -6.83 2.36
CA LYS A 82 7.10 -7.64 1.23
C LYS A 82 7.35 -6.88 -0.07
N LEU A 83 7.90 -7.58 -1.05
CA LEU A 83 8.27 -7.06 -2.36
C LEU A 83 7.59 -7.88 -3.45
N SER A 84 7.03 -7.22 -4.46
CA SER A 84 6.55 -7.82 -5.70
C SER A 84 7.35 -7.33 -6.92
N ASP A 85 6.86 -7.68 -8.11
CA ASP A 85 7.40 -7.17 -9.38
C ASP A 85 7.19 -5.66 -9.60
N VAL A 86 6.23 -5.01 -8.93
CA VAL A 86 5.91 -3.59 -9.14
C VAL A 86 5.75 -2.79 -7.84
N HIS A 87 5.86 -3.42 -6.65
CA HIS A 87 5.69 -2.69 -5.39
C HIS A 87 6.47 -3.28 -4.23
N ILE A 88 6.66 -2.44 -3.21
CA ILE A 88 7.10 -2.80 -1.86
C ILE A 88 6.08 -2.32 -0.83
N GLU A 89 5.96 -3.07 0.28
CA GLU A 89 5.10 -2.73 1.41
C GLU A 89 5.90 -2.31 2.62
N ILE A 90 5.52 -1.19 3.21
CA ILE A 90 6.10 -0.64 4.42
C ILE A 90 4.99 -0.43 5.45
N ASP A 91 5.12 -1.06 6.61
CA ASP A 91 4.17 -0.92 7.71
C ASP A 91 4.73 0.03 8.76
N PHE A 92 4.13 1.22 8.90
CA PHE A 92 4.58 2.26 9.82
C PHE A 92 4.41 1.86 11.28
N LEU A 93 3.52 0.92 11.59
CA LEU A 93 3.39 0.37 12.94
C LEU A 93 4.66 -0.35 13.38
N THR A 94 5.39 -0.98 12.44
CA THR A 94 6.58 -1.77 12.74
C THR A 94 7.89 -0.96 12.74
N LEU A 95 7.89 0.26 12.18
CA LEU A 95 9.10 1.09 12.10
C LEU A 95 9.49 1.73 13.43
N GLY A 96 8.53 2.04 14.29
CA GLY A 96 8.75 2.62 15.61
C GLY A 96 9.49 3.98 15.58
N CYS A 97 10.24 4.28 16.65
CA CYS A 97 10.94 5.57 16.82
C CYS A 97 12.07 5.79 15.81
N ASN A 98 12.69 4.72 15.30
CA ASN A 98 13.76 4.81 14.30
C ASN A 98 13.25 4.94 12.86
N SER A 99 11.97 5.23 12.70
CA SER A 99 11.28 5.22 11.39
C SER A 99 11.98 6.04 10.32
N LYS A 100 12.55 7.20 10.64
CA LYS A 100 13.25 8.07 9.69
C LYS A 100 14.52 7.41 9.13
N ASN A 101 15.34 6.82 9.98
CA ASN A 101 16.58 6.16 9.55
C ASN A 101 16.29 4.90 8.75
N ILE A 102 15.34 4.07 9.23
CA ILE A 102 14.91 2.86 8.52
C ILE A 102 14.28 3.22 7.18
N TRP A 103 13.47 4.27 7.13
CA TRP A 103 12.87 4.75 5.88
C TRP A 103 13.94 5.16 4.86
N ASN A 104 14.96 5.93 5.28
CA ASN A 104 16.06 6.35 4.40
C ASN A 104 16.78 5.12 3.81
N GLU A 105 17.07 4.12 4.62
CA GLU A 105 17.72 2.89 4.19
C GLU A 105 16.84 2.08 3.25
N VAL A 106 15.55 1.91 3.59
CA VAL A 106 14.56 1.25 2.72
C VAL A 106 14.47 1.97 1.37
N PHE A 107 14.34 3.31 1.39
CA PHE A 107 14.19 4.10 0.17
C PHE A 107 15.42 4.01 -0.74
N SER A 108 16.63 4.07 -0.17
CA SER A 108 17.88 3.88 -0.90
C SER A 108 17.94 2.48 -1.55
N ASN A 109 17.55 1.44 -0.82
CA ASN A 109 17.50 0.08 -1.36
C ASN A 109 16.44 -0.08 -2.46
N ILE A 110 15.28 0.59 -2.34
CA ILE A 110 14.26 0.63 -3.40
C ILE A 110 14.85 1.24 -4.68
N LEU A 111 15.56 2.34 -4.57
CA LEU A 111 16.24 2.97 -5.72
C LEU A 111 17.19 2.00 -6.40
N ASN A 112 18.02 1.27 -5.65
CA ASN A 112 18.95 0.28 -6.18
C ASN A 112 18.23 -0.89 -6.87
N ILE A 113 17.16 -1.42 -6.25
CA ILE A 113 16.37 -2.53 -6.81
C ILE A 113 15.70 -2.10 -8.12
N THR A 114 15.11 -0.92 -8.15
CA THR A 114 14.39 -0.43 -9.32
C THR A 114 15.31 -0.11 -10.47
N HIS A 115 16.48 0.44 -10.18
CA HIS A 115 17.53 0.68 -11.19
C HIS A 115 18.01 -0.62 -11.81
N SER A 116 18.32 -1.64 -11.01
CA SER A 116 18.84 -2.93 -11.49
C SER A 116 17.85 -3.69 -12.38
N ASN A 117 16.55 -3.52 -12.16
CA ASN A 117 15.51 -4.27 -12.88
C ASN A 117 14.84 -3.47 -14.02
N GLN A 118 15.32 -2.27 -14.34
CA GLN A 118 14.79 -1.41 -15.41
C GLN A 118 13.28 -1.16 -15.32
N TYR A 119 12.74 -0.98 -14.11
CA TYR A 119 11.34 -0.62 -13.93
C TYR A 119 11.07 0.77 -14.52
N SER A 120 9.90 0.93 -15.16
CA SER A 120 9.41 2.25 -15.59
C SER A 120 8.55 2.92 -14.50
N LEU A 121 8.00 2.12 -13.62
CA LEU A 121 7.04 2.54 -12.59
C LEU A 121 7.12 1.59 -11.39
N PHE A 122 7.04 2.15 -10.16
CA PHE A 122 7.10 1.38 -8.94
C PHE A 122 6.20 1.98 -7.85
N PHE A 123 5.49 1.13 -7.10
CA PHE A 123 4.59 1.56 -6.03
C PHE A 123 5.20 1.30 -4.65
N ILE A 124 4.91 2.19 -3.71
CA ILE A 124 5.26 2.03 -2.30
C ILE A 124 3.95 2.03 -1.50
N ILE A 125 3.55 0.87 -0.96
CA ILE A 125 2.39 0.77 -0.08
C ILE A 125 2.80 1.15 1.33
N CYS A 126 2.25 2.24 1.83
CA CYS A 126 2.43 2.74 3.19
C CYS A 126 1.25 2.28 4.06
N LYS A 127 1.42 1.17 4.80
CA LYS A 127 0.38 0.64 5.68
C LYS A 127 0.41 1.33 7.03
N ASN A 128 -0.78 1.46 7.64
CA ASN A 128 -0.93 2.02 8.99
C ASN A 128 -0.28 3.41 9.14
N PHE A 129 -0.44 4.26 8.12
CA PHE A 129 0.23 5.56 8.03
C PHE A 129 -0.08 6.50 9.20
N GLN A 130 -1.19 6.31 9.91
CA GLN A 130 -1.52 7.05 11.12
C GLN A 130 -0.50 6.86 12.26
N PHE A 131 0.38 5.86 12.17
CA PHE A 131 1.46 5.61 13.14
C PHE A 131 2.82 6.12 12.67
N ILE A 132 2.86 6.94 11.60
CA ILE A 132 4.10 7.57 11.17
C ILE A 132 4.67 8.47 12.28
N HIS A 133 5.97 8.36 12.54
CA HIS A 133 6.64 9.23 13.51
C HIS A 133 6.74 10.67 12.97
N ASN A 134 6.61 11.67 13.85
CA ASN A 134 6.52 13.07 13.47
C ASN A 134 7.68 13.54 12.58
N GLU A 135 8.92 13.17 12.91
CA GLU A 135 10.09 13.57 12.12
C GLU A 135 10.04 13.06 10.67
N LEU A 136 9.56 11.83 10.47
CA LEU A 136 9.39 11.27 9.15
C LEU A 136 8.18 11.90 8.45
N HIS A 137 7.10 12.15 9.19
CA HIS A 137 5.89 12.77 8.65
C HIS A 137 6.14 14.16 8.07
N GLU A 138 6.96 14.97 8.75
CA GLU A 138 7.36 16.30 8.27
C GLU A 138 8.14 16.23 6.96
N SER A 139 9.05 15.26 6.83
CA SER A 139 9.89 15.08 5.64
C SER A 139 9.25 14.21 4.55
N PHE A 140 8.13 13.50 4.84
CA PHE A 140 7.56 12.51 3.92
C PHE A 140 7.15 13.08 2.57
N TYR A 141 6.63 14.32 2.56
CA TYR A 141 6.24 14.97 1.32
C TYR A 141 7.41 15.16 0.34
N SER A 142 8.63 15.38 0.83
CA SER A 142 9.81 15.51 -0.04
C SER A 142 10.11 14.21 -0.81
N TYR A 143 9.88 13.05 -0.20
CA TYR A 143 9.99 11.76 -0.92
C TYR A 143 8.92 11.58 -1.99
N MET A 144 7.70 12.09 -1.76
CA MET A 144 6.64 12.07 -2.76
C MET A 144 6.95 13.00 -3.95
N GLN A 145 7.66 14.12 -3.71
CA GLN A 145 8.13 15.02 -4.76
C GLN A 145 9.24 14.38 -5.61
N THR A 146 10.02 13.47 -5.05
CA THR A 146 11.04 12.70 -5.76
C THR A 146 10.39 11.54 -6.53
N PHE A 147 9.34 11.85 -7.29
CA PHE A 147 8.52 10.84 -7.96
C PHE A 147 9.20 10.19 -9.18
N MET A 148 10.33 10.71 -9.65
CA MET A 148 11.09 10.14 -10.77
C MET A 148 12.59 10.15 -10.48
N VAL A 149 13.18 8.95 -10.41
CA VAL A 149 14.61 8.75 -10.26
C VAL A 149 15.05 7.72 -11.31
N ASN A 150 16.08 8.02 -12.07
CA ASN A 150 16.64 7.11 -13.08
C ASN A 150 15.60 6.51 -14.04
N HIS A 151 14.65 7.34 -14.52
CA HIS A 151 13.53 6.97 -15.39
C HIS A 151 12.42 6.14 -14.72
N VAL A 152 12.54 5.78 -13.45
CA VAL A 152 11.50 5.10 -12.68
C VAL A 152 10.58 6.11 -12.02
N LYS A 153 9.28 5.97 -12.21
CA LYS A 153 8.27 6.78 -11.53
C LYS A 153 7.79 6.08 -10.27
N PHE A 154 7.88 6.77 -9.12
CA PHE A 154 7.43 6.25 -7.84
C PHE A 154 6.05 6.79 -7.47
N TYR A 155 5.16 5.90 -7.08
CA TYR A 155 3.82 6.25 -6.61
C TYR A 155 3.56 5.68 -5.23
N PHE A 156 2.98 6.49 -4.36
CA PHE A 156 2.67 6.11 -2.98
C PHE A 156 1.20 5.73 -2.86
N VAL A 157 0.94 4.60 -2.22
CA VAL A 157 -0.41 4.12 -1.85
C VAL A 157 -0.50 4.11 -0.34
N ILE A 158 -1.09 5.14 0.22
CA ILE A 158 -1.13 5.40 1.67
C ILE A 158 -2.41 4.84 2.26
N ASN A 159 -2.31 3.88 3.18
CA ASN A 159 -3.42 3.32 3.93
C ASN A 159 -3.47 3.91 5.34
N THR A 160 -4.57 4.58 5.67
CA THR A 160 -4.76 5.20 6.99
C THR A 160 -6.17 4.99 7.52
N ASN A 161 -6.34 5.01 8.84
CA ASN A 161 -7.65 5.03 9.46
C ASN A 161 -8.21 6.46 9.57
N ASN A 162 -7.32 7.46 9.66
CA ASN A 162 -7.67 8.85 9.85
C ASN A 162 -6.94 9.74 8.84
N ILE A 163 -7.70 10.51 8.07
CA ILE A 163 -7.15 11.43 7.09
C ILE A 163 -6.75 12.78 7.69
N SER A 164 -7.38 13.19 8.81
CA SER A 164 -7.12 14.51 9.41
C SER A 164 -5.70 14.63 9.96
N GLY A 165 -5.08 13.52 10.36
CA GLY A 165 -3.69 13.49 10.83
C GLY A 165 -2.64 13.54 9.70
N ILE A 166 -3.04 13.50 8.44
CA ILE A 166 -2.10 13.57 7.31
C ILE A 166 -1.84 15.03 6.95
N ASN A 167 -0.55 15.38 6.75
CA ASN A 167 -0.11 16.70 6.31
C ASN A 167 -0.87 17.14 5.04
N ILE A 168 -1.24 18.43 5.00
CA ILE A 168 -2.02 19.00 3.89
C ILE A 168 -1.32 18.84 2.53
N ASN A 169 0.01 18.96 2.49
CA ASN A 169 0.79 18.83 1.26
C ASN A 169 0.70 17.38 0.70
N ILE A 170 0.75 16.37 1.58
CA ILE A 170 0.57 14.96 1.20
C ILE A 170 -0.83 14.73 0.65
N ARG A 171 -1.86 15.31 1.31
CA ARG A 171 -3.25 15.21 0.86
C ARG A 171 -3.46 15.84 -0.51
N ASN A 172 -2.92 17.04 -0.72
CA ASN A 172 -3.06 17.78 -1.97
C ASN A 172 -2.31 17.11 -3.15
N ALA A 173 -1.24 16.39 -2.86
CA ALA A 173 -0.48 15.63 -3.86
C ALA A 173 -1.11 14.26 -4.19
N SER A 174 -2.19 13.86 -3.52
CA SER A 174 -2.75 12.52 -3.60
C SER A 174 -4.23 12.54 -3.99
N TYR A 175 -4.66 11.48 -4.70
CA TYR A 175 -6.09 11.20 -4.83
C TYR A 175 -6.61 10.52 -3.56
N ILE A 176 -7.68 11.07 -2.98
CA ILE A 176 -8.24 10.59 -1.72
C ILE A 176 -9.42 9.65 -1.99
N LEU A 177 -9.29 8.39 -1.57
CA LEU A 177 -10.30 7.37 -1.67
C LEU A 177 -10.84 7.00 -0.29
N SER A 178 -12.12 7.31 -0.04
CA SER A 178 -12.80 6.94 1.20
C SER A 178 -13.47 5.57 1.07
N LEU A 179 -13.20 4.68 2.01
CA LEU A 179 -13.89 3.39 2.15
C LEU A 179 -14.89 3.46 3.30
N SER A 180 -16.18 3.42 2.97
CA SER A 180 -17.27 3.34 3.95
C SER A 180 -17.54 1.89 4.39
N LYS A 181 -18.15 1.73 5.57
CA LYS A 181 -18.66 0.43 6.00
C LYS A 181 -19.68 -0.09 4.96
N PRO A 182 -19.59 -1.39 4.59
CA PRO A 182 -20.60 -1.97 3.70
C PRO A 182 -21.94 -2.04 4.42
N PRO A 183 -23.07 -2.01 3.71
CA PRO A 183 -24.39 -2.20 4.29
C PRO A 183 -24.50 -3.58 4.95
N GLU A 184 -25.34 -3.68 5.99
CA GLU A 184 -25.50 -4.92 6.78
C GLU A 184 -25.88 -6.14 5.93
N SER A 185 -26.65 -5.94 4.88
CA SER A 185 -27.01 -7.00 3.92
C SER A 185 -25.79 -7.68 3.30
N ILE A 186 -24.75 -6.89 2.96
CA ILE A 186 -23.50 -7.42 2.42
C ILE A 186 -22.70 -8.12 3.52
N ILE A 187 -22.66 -7.55 4.74
CA ILE A 187 -21.97 -8.15 5.88
C ILE A 187 -22.56 -9.54 6.20
N LYS A 188 -23.89 -9.64 6.28
CA LYS A 188 -24.60 -10.91 6.52
C LYS A 188 -24.31 -11.94 5.42
N LYS A 189 -24.24 -11.51 4.17
CA LYS A 189 -23.90 -12.39 3.04
C LYS A 189 -22.47 -12.93 3.12
N ILE A 190 -21.53 -12.12 3.58
CA ILE A 190 -20.13 -12.54 3.79
C ILE A 190 -20.05 -13.54 4.93
N SER A 191 -20.68 -13.24 6.08
CA SER A 191 -20.66 -14.13 7.24
C SER A 191 -21.32 -15.48 6.98
N SER A 192 -22.32 -15.56 6.10
CA SER A 192 -22.93 -16.85 5.71
C SER A 192 -22.09 -17.67 4.73
N GLN A 193 -21.11 -17.06 4.05
CA GLN A 193 -20.22 -17.73 3.09
C GLN A 193 -18.85 -18.10 3.69
N THR A 194 -18.50 -17.57 4.86
CA THR A 194 -17.33 -17.96 5.63
C THR A 194 -17.78 -18.89 6.76
N PRO A 195 -17.55 -20.22 6.67
CA PRO A 195 -17.78 -21.09 7.80
C PRO A 195 -16.79 -20.72 8.91
N PHE A 196 -17.32 -20.30 10.06
CA PHE A 196 -16.58 -20.17 11.31
C PHE A 196 -16.23 -21.54 11.87
#